data_99e6bd31301e03f4f4ad0d0388f28d4b
#
_entry.id   99e6bd31301e03f4f4ad0d0388f28d4b
#
_cell.length_a   1.000
_cell.length_b   1.000
_cell.length_c   1.000
_cell.angle_alpha   90.00
_cell.angle_beta   90.00
_cell.angle_gamma   90.00
#
_symmetry.space_group_name_H-M   'P 1'
#
loop_
_entity.id
_entity.type
_entity.pdbx_description
1 polymer ?
#
loop_
_entity_poly.entity_id
_entity_poly.type
_entity_poly.pdbx_seq_one_letter_code
_entity_poly.pdbx_strand_id
1 'polypeptide(L)'
;MNTNNKIKLLIDFGLQPISNRYLTNPKDQEKLFPLKLGQCQKTGLIQLIEPVPFDELVPRYDWITYMEPEDHLDDLVERIKYYLPTNKSLKIGGVSFKDDPILKKFEKMSNKIWKIDLKHDLSLDNHLGIESIQAAINKNVVDKIVKQNGKSDFLIARHIFEHVYNLGSFLESLNSLIYDDGYILFEIPDCTISLDNYDYTMTWEEHIIYLTPNTFKHLLRHYGFTLILYHLYPYPHESSLVVLVRKNISNDNSNNPLELDKEIRLGEDYAKNFSKLKIFVSNYILDEAKKGEITLFGAGQDTCAF
;
A
#
# COMPACT_ATOMS: atom_id res chain seq x y z
N MET A 1 12.42 6.09 -7.91
CA MET A 1 11.88 6.36 -9.27
C MET A 1 12.84 7.25 -10.04
N ASN A 2 13.06 6.96 -11.32
CA ASN A 2 13.98 7.75 -12.13
C ASN A 2 13.48 9.21 -12.23
N THR A 3 14.33 10.18 -11.92
CA THR A 3 14.05 11.63 -11.82
C THR A 3 13.53 12.31 -13.10
N ASN A 4 13.28 11.55 -14.17
CA ASN A 4 12.76 12.04 -15.46
C ASN A 4 11.24 11.89 -15.63
N ASN A 5 10.50 11.39 -14.63
CA ASN A 5 9.06 11.30 -14.72
C ASN A 5 8.44 12.61 -14.21
N LYS A 6 7.80 13.37 -15.13
CA LYS A 6 7.13 14.61 -14.79
C LYS A 6 5.92 14.29 -13.90
N ILE A 7 6.00 14.58 -12.61
CA ILE A 7 4.89 14.50 -11.67
C ILE A 7 4.17 15.84 -11.70
N LYS A 8 2.87 15.81 -11.98
CA LYS A 8 1.98 16.97 -11.91
C LYS A 8 1.36 17.01 -10.52
N LEU A 9 1.48 18.14 -9.83
CA LEU A 9 0.75 18.38 -8.58
C LEU A 9 -0.76 18.31 -8.87
N LEU A 10 -1.48 17.52 -8.10
CA LEU A 10 -2.94 17.40 -8.13
C LEU A 10 -3.57 18.24 -7.03
N ILE A 11 -3.25 17.95 -5.76
CA ILE A 11 -3.82 18.60 -4.59
C ILE A 11 -2.69 18.92 -3.60
N ASP A 12 -2.74 20.12 -3.03
CA ASP A 12 -1.96 20.51 -1.85
C ASP A 12 -2.93 20.68 -0.68
N PHE A 13 -2.88 19.75 0.28
CA PHE A 13 -3.67 19.80 1.51
C PHE A 13 -3.05 20.73 2.57
N GLY A 14 -1.87 21.30 2.27
CA GLY A 14 -1.11 22.14 3.18
C GLY A 14 -0.24 21.34 4.16
N LEU A 15 0.08 21.95 5.28
CA LEU A 15 0.82 21.30 6.36
C LEU A 15 -0.17 20.57 7.27
N GLN A 16 0.05 19.27 7.46
CA GLN A 16 -0.79 18.39 8.27
C GLN A 16 0.02 17.75 9.40
N PRO A 17 -0.60 17.49 10.55
CA PRO A 17 -0.01 16.65 11.58
C PRO A 17 0.06 15.20 11.09
N ILE A 18 0.91 14.39 11.72
CA ILE A 18 0.90 12.95 11.53
C ILE A 18 -0.33 12.38 12.24
N SER A 19 -1.15 11.63 11.51
CA SER A 19 -2.28 10.88 12.07
C SER A 19 -1.77 9.96 13.19
N ASN A 20 -2.60 9.66 14.18
CA ASN A 20 -2.23 8.78 15.30
C ASN A 20 -1.05 9.27 16.18
N ARG A 21 -0.60 10.51 16.02
CA ARG A 21 0.43 11.12 16.85
C ARG A 21 -0.17 12.10 17.86
N TYR A 22 -0.91 11.55 18.82
CA TYR A 22 -1.61 12.34 19.83
C TYR A 22 -0.63 13.07 20.76
N LEU A 23 -0.93 14.35 21.07
CA LEU A 23 -0.17 15.12 22.03
C LEU A 23 -0.50 14.64 23.45
N THR A 24 0.54 14.47 24.28
CA THR A 24 0.38 14.09 25.68
C THR A 24 0.12 15.30 26.57
N ASN A 25 0.55 16.50 26.11
CA ASN A 25 0.35 17.76 26.80
C ASN A 25 -0.24 18.77 25.80
N PRO A 26 -1.35 19.50 26.16
CA PRO A 26 -1.94 20.53 25.29
C PRO A 26 -0.99 21.69 24.92
N LYS A 27 0.14 21.84 25.62
CA LYS A 27 1.16 22.86 25.34
C LYS A 27 2.27 22.38 24.39
N ASP A 28 2.30 21.09 24.06
CA ASP A 28 3.28 20.56 23.14
C ASP A 28 3.02 21.10 21.74
N GLN A 29 4.08 21.38 21.01
CA GLN A 29 3.98 21.79 19.62
C GLN A 29 3.86 20.56 18.74
N GLU A 30 2.86 20.59 17.88
CA GLU A 30 2.67 19.56 16.88
C GLU A 30 3.64 19.75 15.71
N LYS A 31 4.29 18.67 15.29
CA LYS A 31 5.15 18.68 14.11
C LYS A 31 4.28 18.50 12.88
N LEU A 32 4.36 19.44 11.94
CA LEU A 32 3.57 19.44 10.72
C LEU A 32 4.42 19.09 9.51
N PHE A 33 3.83 18.36 8.56
CA PHE A 33 4.46 17.97 7.30
C PHE A 33 3.57 18.32 6.10
N PRO A 34 4.14 18.59 4.92
CA PRO A 34 3.34 18.80 3.73
C PRO A 34 2.61 17.51 3.35
N LEU A 35 1.32 17.61 3.04
CA LEU A 35 0.55 16.54 2.44
C LEU A 35 0.14 16.96 1.03
N LYS A 36 0.82 16.42 0.03
CA LYS A 36 0.64 16.79 -1.38
C LYS A 36 0.48 15.56 -2.24
N LEU A 37 -0.59 15.50 -3.02
CA LEU A 37 -0.81 14.48 -4.05
C LEU A 37 -0.30 14.96 -5.40
N GLY A 38 0.37 14.07 -6.10
CA GLY A 38 0.76 14.27 -7.49
C GLY A 38 0.52 13.05 -8.35
N GLN A 39 0.52 13.25 -9.65
CA GLN A 39 0.30 12.20 -10.64
C GLN A 39 1.42 12.15 -11.66
N CYS A 40 1.97 10.97 -11.85
CA CYS A 40 2.96 10.71 -12.89
C CYS A 40 2.31 10.76 -14.27
N GLN A 41 2.73 11.70 -15.12
CA GLN A 41 2.15 11.91 -16.43
C GLN A 41 2.50 10.82 -17.46
N LYS A 42 3.39 9.88 -17.10
CA LYS A 42 3.76 8.74 -17.97
C LYS A 42 3.04 7.45 -17.59
N THR A 43 2.66 7.30 -16.33
CA THR A 43 2.11 6.04 -15.81
C THR A 43 0.71 6.21 -15.23
N GLY A 44 0.23 7.43 -15.06
CA GLY A 44 -1.03 7.70 -14.38
C GLY A 44 -1.01 7.48 -12.86
N LEU A 45 0.09 6.95 -12.32
CA LEU A 45 0.21 6.64 -10.89
C LEU A 45 0.07 7.90 -10.04
N ILE A 46 -0.85 7.85 -9.08
CA ILE A 46 -1.02 8.88 -8.06
C ILE A 46 -0.12 8.54 -6.86
N GLN A 47 0.55 9.54 -6.32
CA GLN A 47 1.49 9.37 -5.22
C GLN A 47 1.63 10.62 -4.37
N LEU A 48 2.13 10.49 -3.15
CA LEU A 48 2.58 11.62 -2.37
C LEU A 48 3.80 12.29 -3.01
N ILE A 49 3.82 13.62 -2.99
CA ILE A 49 5.00 14.44 -3.30
C ILE A 49 5.58 14.87 -1.95
N GLU A 50 6.87 14.70 -1.75
CA GLU A 50 7.53 15.02 -0.47
C GLU A 50 6.92 14.24 0.72
N PRO A 51 6.86 12.89 0.66
CA PRO A 51 6.27 12.12 1.74
C PRO A 51 7.01 12.34 3.06
N VAL A 52 6.29 12.20 4.16
CA VAL A 52 6.88 12.25 5.52
C VAL A 52 8.00 11.22 5.61
N PRO A 53 9.17 11.53 6.18
CA PRO A 53 10.21 10.52 6.40
C PRO A 53 9.69 9.35 7.23
N PHE A 54 9.99 8.11 6.82
CA PHE A 54 9.44 6.90 7.45
C PHE A 54 9.78 6.76 8.94
N ASP A 55 10.91 7.32 9.38
CA ASP A 55 11.31 7.35 10.79
C ASP A 55 10.43 8.26 11.67
N GLU A 56 9.75 9.22 11.06
CA GLU A 56 8.73 10.03 11.73
C GLU A 56 7.39 9.29 11.86
N LEU A 57 7.14 8.26 11.05
CA LEU A 57 5.90 7.47 11.05
C LEU A 57 5.92 6.29 12.04
N VAL A 58 7.02 6.11 12.77
CA VAL A 58 7.12 5.04 13.78
C VAL A 58 5.98 5.15 14.79
N PRO A 59 5.15 4.09 14.97
CA PRO A 59 4.05 4.08 15.94
C PRO A 59 4.55 4.39 17.35
N ARG A 60 3.83 5.27 18.06
CA ARG A 60 4.16 5.65 19.45
C ARG A 60 3.30 4.90 20.48
N TYR A 61 2.22 4.29 20.04
CA TYR A 61 1.21 3.72 20.92
C TYR A 61 0.87 2.30 20.50
N ASP A 62 1.04 1.34 21.38
CA ASP A 62 0.78 -0.10 21.13
C ASP A 62 -0.72 -0.41 20.92
N TRP A 63 -1.61 0.49 21.35
CA TRP A 63 -3.05 0.31 21.24
C TRP A 63 -3.63 0.73 19.89
N ILE A 64 -2.84 1.43 19.07
CA ILE A 64 -3.24 1.77 17.70
C ILE A 64 -2.98 0.54 16.83
N THR A 65 -4.06 -0.07 16.37
CA THR A 65 -4.00 -1.25 15.49
C THR A 65 -4.88 -1.01 14.27
N TYR A 66 -4.35 -1.37 13.11
CA TYR A 66 -5.11 -1.37 11.86
C TYR A 66 -5.61 -2.78 11.60
N MET A 67 -6.94 -2.90 11.41
CA MET A 67 -7.58 -4.18 11.09
C MET A 67 -7.95 -4.20 9.62
N GLU A 68 -7.10 -4.84 8.83
CA GLU A 68 -7.42 -5.10 7.43
C GLU A 68 -8.55 -6.11 7.31
N PRO A 69 -9.40 -6.02 6.27
CA PRO A 69 -10.41 -7.03 6.01
C PRO A 69 -9.78 -8.41 5.79
N GLU A 70 -10.30 -9.44 6.46
CA GLU A 70 -9.77 -10.81 6.38
C GLU A 70 -10.82 -11.86 5.97
N ASP A 71 -12.09 -11.49 5.86
CA ASP A 71 -13.20 -12.43 5.57
C ASP A 71 -13.03 -13.16 4.23
N HIS A 72 -12.31 -12.55 3.29
CA HIS A 72 -12.05 -13.12 1.97
C HIS A 72 -10.89 -14.13 1.93
N LEU A 73 -10.08 -14.25 2.98
CA LEU A 73 -8.83 -15.02 2.92
C LEU A 73 -9.03 -16.52 2.68
N ASP A 74 -10.16 -17.11 3.08
CA ASP A 74 -10.45 -18.51 2.78
C ASP A 74 -10.73 -18.71 1.27
N ASP A 75 -11.56 -17.87 0.67
CA ASP A 75 -11.81 -17.88 -0.77
C ASP A 75 -10.52 -17.60 -1.56
N LEU A 76 -9.72 -16.64 -1.11
CA LEU A 76 -8.45 -16.30 -1.73
C LEU A 76 -7.49 -17.49 -1.76
N VAL A 77 -7.34 -18.21 -0.65
CA VAL A 77 -6.48 -19.40 -0.58
C VAL A 77 -6.95 -20.48 -1.54
N GLU A 78 -8.27 -20.74 -1.62
CA GLU A 78 -8.82 -21.73 -2.57
C GLU A 78 -8.54 -21.34 -4.03
N ARG A 79 -8.67 -20.06 -4.38
CA ARG A 79 -8.33 -19.55 -5.73
C ARG A 79 -6.86 -19.70 -6.05
N ILE A 80 -5.98 -19.33 -5.12
CA ILE A 80 -4.52 -19.38 -5.32
C ILE A 80 -4.05 -20.82 -5.51
N LYS A 81 -4.56 -21.78 -4.74
CA LYS A 81 -4.19 -23.19 -4.82
C LYS A 81 -4.29 -23.76 -6.23
N TYR A 82 -5.22 -23.25 -7.03
CA TYR A 82 -5.40 -23.68 -8.43
C TYR A 82 -4.17 -23.39 -9.30
N TYR A 83 -3.41 -22.35 -8.98
CA TYR A 83 -2.24 -21.90 -9.75
C TYR A 83 -0.91 -22.40 -9.19
N LEU A 84 -0.90 -22.83 -7.94
CA LEU A 84 0.32 -23.30 -7.28
C LEU A 84 0.59 -24.79 -7.58
N PRO A 85 1.87 -25.21 -7.62
CA PRO A 85 2.22 -26.62 -7.74
C PRO A 85 1.61 -27.48 -6.61
N THR A 86 0.98 -28.58 -6.96
CA THR A 86 0.32 -29.50 -6.00
C THR A 86 1.10 -30.78 -5.72
N ASN A 87 2.19 -31.02 -6.46
CA ASN A 87 2.98 -32.23 -6.41
C ASN A 87 4.14 -32.20 -5.39
N LYS A 88 4.28 -31.11 -4.66
CA LYS A 88 5.32 -30.94 -3.62
C LYS A 88 4.84 -30.03 -2.50
N SER A 89 5.46 -30.18 -1.33
CA SER A 89 5.35 -29.20 -0.27
C SER A 89 6.05 -27.91 -0.68
N LEU A 90 5.34 -26.78 -0.64
CA LEU A 90 5.88 -25.49 -1.04
C LEU A 90 6.61 -24.81 0.13
N LYS A 91 7.64 -24.06 -0.20
CA LYS A 91 8.24 -23.10 0.70
C LYS A 91 7.59 -21.74 0.49
N ILE A 92 6.81 -21.29 1.48
CA ILE A 92 6.02 -20.07 1.43
C ILE A 92 6.59 -19.04 2.39
N GLY A 93 6.88 -17.84 1.89
CA GLY A 93 7.42 -16.74 2.66
C GLY A 93 6.39 -15.64 2.89
N GLY A 94 6.50 -14.94 4.03
CA GLY A 94 5.79 -13.68 4.30
C GLY A 94 6.76 -12.53 4.45
N VAL A 95 6.32 -11.35 4.05
CA VAL A 95 7.12 -10.12 4.10
C VAL A 95 6.94 -9.39 5.41
N SER A 96 5.73 -9.40 5.97
CA SER A 96 5.39 -8.69 7.19
C SER A 96 4.41 -9.46 8.08
N PHE A 97 4.07 -8.88 9.23
CA PHE A 97 3.05 -9.43 10.12
C PHE A 97 1.63 -9.43 9.52
N LYS A 98 1.37 -8.58 8.52
CA LYS A 98 0.10 -8.55 7.77
C LYS A 98 -0.16 -9.86 7.00
N ASP A 99 0.88 -10.66 6.77
CA ASP A 99 0.78 -11.92 6.06
C ASP A 99 0.42 -13.10 6.98
N ASP A 100 0.51 -12.94 8.29
CA ASP A 100 0.31 -14.02 9.27
C ASP A 100 -1.04 -14.77 9.12
N PRO A 101 -2.18 -14.09 8.89
CA PRO A 101 -3.47 -14.78 8.77
C PRO A 101 -3.52 -15.77 7.59
N ILE A 102 -2.97 -15.38 6.45
CA ILE A 102 -2.96 -16.24 5.25
C ILE A 102 -1.85 -17.31 5.34
N LEU A 103 -0.69 -16.99 5.90
CA LEU A 103 0.39 -17.96 6.14
C LEU A 103 -0.06 -19.12 7.01
N LYS A 104 -0.82 -18.87 8.09
CA LYS A 104 -1.41 -19.89 8.95
C LYS A 104 -2.35 -20.84 8.20
N LYS A 105 -3.04 -20.37 7.17
CA LYS A 105 -3.91 -21.21 6.33
C LYS A 105 -3.06 -22.17 5.47
N PHE A 106 -1.98 -21.67 4.87
CA PHE A 106 -1.06 -22.51 4.09
C PHE A 106 -0.24 -23.49 4.95
N GLU A 107 0.10 -23.13 6.17
CA GLU A 107 0.77 -24.03 7.13
C GLU A 107 -0.06 -25.28 7.41
N LYS A 108 -1.38 -25.13 7.61
CA LYS A 108 -2.32 -26.24 7.80
C LYS A 108 -2.36 -27.22 6.63
N MET A 109 -1.86 -26.81 5.46
CA MET A 109 -1.77 -27.64 4.24
C MET A 109 -0.40 -28.32 4.07
N SER A 110 0.37 -28.46 5.17
CA SER A 110 1.69 -29.10 5.18
C SER A 110 2.77 -28.41 4.34
N ASN A 111 2.65 -27.09 4.14
CA ASN A 111 3.68 -26.27 3.51
C ASN A 111 4.73 -25.85 4.55
N LYS A 112 5.92 -25.48 4.05
CA LYS A 112 7.00 -24.93 4.89
C LYS A 112 6.86 -23.41 4.92
N ILE A 113 6.49 -22.88 6.07
CA ILE A 113 6.27 -21.46 6.26
C ILE A 113 7.51 -20.78 6.84
N TRP A 114 7.84 -19.61 6.36
CA TRP A 114 8.78 -18.69 6.99
C TRP A 114 8.31 -17.25 6.81
N LYS A 115 8.82 -16.34 7.59
CA LYS A 115 8.54 -14.90 7.49
C LYS A 115 9.81 -14.12 7.76
N ILE A 116 9.94 -12.95 7.15
CA ILE A 116 11.00 -12.00 7.48
C ILE A 116 10.89 -11.65 8.96
N ASP A 117 11.97 -11.90 9.71
CA ASP A 117 12.05 -11.58 11.13
C ASP A 117 12.53 -10.14 11.33
N LEU A 118 11.75 -9.35 12.08
CA LEU A 118 12.04 -7.94 12.28
C LEU A 118 13.41 -7.73 12.94
N LYS A 119 13.70 -8.50 13.96
CA LYS A 119 14.93 -8.34 14.76
C LYS A 119 16.14 -8.99 14.09
N HIS A 120 16.01 -10.23 13.64
CA HIS A 120 17.14 -10.99 13.12
C HIS A 120 17.49 -10.64 11.67
N ASP A 121 16.49 -10.39 10.85
CA ASP A 121 16.69 -10.09 9.42
C ASP A 121 16.83 -8.60 9.16
N LEU A 122 15.95 -7.78 9.74
CA LEU A 122 15.87 -6.34 9.47
C LEU A 122 16.62 -5.49 10.49
N SER A 123 17.01 -6.05 11.64
CA SER A 123 17.60 -5.30 12.78
C SER A 123 16.67 -4.22 13.32
N LEU A 124 15.37 -4.48 13.29
CA LEU A 124 14.31 -3.60 13.77
C LEU A 124 13.74 -4.09 15.10
N ASP A 125 13.22 -3.16 15.90
CA ASP A 125 12.48 -3.51 17.12
C ASP A 125 11.08 -4.03 16.80
N ASN A 126 10.50 -4.83 17.70
CA ASN A 126 9.21 -5.51 17.46
C ASN A 126 7.98 -4.60 17.40
N HIS A 127 8.14 -3.30 17.68
CA HIS A 127 7.06 -2.30 17.71
C HIS A 127 7.00 -1.42 16.45
N LEU A 128 7.80 -1.75 15.43
CA LEU A 128 7.88 -0.91 14.24
C LEU A 128 6.77 -1.25 13.23
N GLY A 129 6.22 -0.21 12.58
CA GLY A 129 5.17 -0.30 11.58
C GLY A 129 5.66 -0.77 10.21
N ILE A 130 4.71 -0.87 9.28
CA ILE A 130 4.95 -1.26 7.89
C ILE A 130 5.94 -0.33 7.19
N GLU A 131 5.93 0.98 7.52
CA GLU A 131 6.81 2.01 6.97
C GLU A 131 8.29 1.69 7.24
N SER A 132 8.58 1.23 8.46
CA SER A 132 9.94 0.81 8.84
C SER A 132 10.34 -0.50 8.18
N ILE A 133 9.40 -1.46 8.08
CA ILE A 133 9.64 -2.77 7.46
C ILE A 133 9.97 -2.58 5.97
N GLN A 134 9.13 -1.86 5.22
CA GLN A 134 9.37 -1.64 3.80
C GLN A 134 10.69 -0.90 3.53
N ALA A 135 11.07 0.06 4.38
CA ALA A 135 12.31 0.82 4.23
C ALA A 135 13.57 -0.03 4.50
N ALA A 136 13.46 -1.02 5.39
CA ALA A 136 14.56 -1.93 5.72
C ALA A 136 14.78 -3.03 4.66
N ILE A 137 13.77 -3.34 3.84
CA ILE A 137 13.87 -4.37 2.79
C ILE A 137 14.69 -3.83 1.61
N ASN A 138 15.92 -4.25 1.53
CA ASN A 138 16.87 -3.88 0.48
C ASN A 138 17.70 -5.09 0.04
N LYS A 139 18.48 -4.92 -1.04
CA LYS A 139 19.28 -6.01 -1.61
C LYS A 139 20.18 -6.71 -0.59
N ASN A 140 20.88 -5.97 0.27
CA ASN A 140 21.82 -6.56 1.23
C ASN A 140 21.09 -7.44 2.28
N VAL A 141 19.95 -6.97 2.74
CA VAL A 141 19.09 -7.72 3.67
C VAL A 141 18.56 -8.97 2.98
N VAL A 142 18.07 -8.85 1.77
CA VAL A 142 17.53 -9.99 1.00
C VAL A 142 18.59 -11.03 0.69
N ASP A 143 19.79 -10.62 0.31
CA ASP A 143 20.92 -11.55 0.06
C ASP A 143 21.26 -12.35 1.34
N LYS A 144 21.19 -11.70 2.53
CA LYS A 144 21.37 -12.38 3.82
C LYS A 144 20.24 -13.37 4.09
N ILE A 145 18.99 -12.97 3.90
CA ILE A 145 17.81 -13.84 4.10
C ILE A 145 17.88 -15.07 3.17
N VAL A 146 18.19 -14.85 1.89
CA VAL A 146 18.31 -15.95 0.92
C VAL A 146 19.45 -16.92 1.29
N LYS A 147 20.56 -16.40 1.81
CA LYS A 147 21.68 -17.24 2.27
C LYS A 147 21.29 -18.11 3.46
N GLN A 148 20.46 -17.61 4.38
CA GLN A 148 20.03 -18.30 5.59
C GLN A 148 18.86 -19.25 5.30
N ASN A 149 17.86 -18.77 4.64
CA ASN A 149 16.60 -19.48 4.45
C ASN A 149 16.45 -20.10 3.06
N GLY A 150 17.26 -19.70 2.07
CA GLY A 150 17.04 -20.02 0.65
C GLY A 150 15.83 -19.29 0.07
N LYS A 151 15.61 -19.41 -1.23
CA LYS A 151 14.49 -18.81 -1.94
C LYS A 151 13.15 -19.51 -1.64
N SER A 152 12.04 -18.86 -1.96
CA SER A 152 10.68 -19.35 -1.81
C SER A 152 10.06 -19.76 -3.14
N ASP A 153 9.16 -20.73 -3.09
CA ASP A 153 8.26 -21.06 -4.22
C ASP A 153 7.14 -20.02 -4.34
N PHE A 154 6.71 -19.48 -3.20
CA PHE A 154 5.62 -18.52 -3.11
C PHE A 154 5.91 -17.49 -2.01
N LEU A 155 5.74 -16.21 -2.32
CA LEU A 155 5.91 -15.09 -1.38
C LEU A 155 4.59 -14.34 -1.26
N ILE A 156 4.27 -13.90 -0.06
CA ILE A 156 3.07 -13.13 0.25
C ILE A 156 3.49 -11.76 0.75
N ALA A 157 2.85 -10.71 0.24
CA ALA A 157 3.11 -9.32 0.56
C ALA A 157 1.78 -8.54 0.59
N ARG A 158 1.10 -8.54 1.76
CA ARG A 158 -0.19 -7.89 1.97
C ARG A 158 0.00 -6.56 2.67
N HIS A 159 -0.73 -5.54 2.18
CA HIS A 159 -0.81 -4.22 2.81
C HIS A 159 0.55 -3.66 3.24
N ILE A 160 1.50 -3.68 2.31
CA ILE A 160 2.85 -3.10 2.46
C ILE A 160 3.25 -2.30 1.23
N PHE A 161 2.70 -2.64 0.06
CA PHE A 161 3.13 -2.07 -1.20
C PHE A 161 2.79 -0.59 -1.32
N GLU A 162 1.63 -0.17 -0.81
CA GLU A 162 1.15 1.22 -0.76
C GLU A 162 2.04 2.13 0.10
N HIS A 163 2.78 1.57 1.04
CA HIS A 163 3.70 2.29 1.93
C HIS A 163 5.12 2.45 1.38
N VAL A 164 5.40 1.93 0.17
CA VAL A 164 6.77 1.81 -0.35
C VAL A 164 7.31 3.13 -0.90
N TYR A 165 8.42 3.64 -0.33
CA TYR A 165 9.11 4.84 -0.78
C TYR A 165 9.94 4.62 -2.05
N ASN A 166 10.53 3.44 -2.22
CA ASN A 166 11.35 3.08 -3.39
C ASN A 166 10.86 1.79 -4.04
N LEU A 167 9.88 1.93 -4.91
CA LEU A 167 9.24 0.81 -5.61
C LEU A 167 10.22 -0.10 -6.36
N GLY A 168 11.21 0.49 -7.05
CA GLY A 168 12.18 -0.29 -7.81
C GLY A 168 12.98 -1.22 -6.92
N SER A 169 13.62 -0.65 -5.89
CA SER A 169 14.41 -1.42 -4.93
C SER A 169 13.59 -2.47 -4.18
N PHE A 170 12.36 -2.12 -3.81
CA PHE A 170 11.47 -3.04 -3.11
C PHE A 170 11.08 -4.23 -3.98
N LEU A 171 10.60 -3.99 -5.19
CA LEU A 171 10.20 -5.06 -6.13
C LEU A 171 11.38 -5.94 -6.55
N GLU A 172 12.56 -5.36 -6.80
CA GLU A 172 13.79 -6.13 -7.06
C GLU A 172 14.17 -7.00 -5.86
N SER A 173 13.98 -6.49 -4.64
CA SER A 173 14.24 -7.23 -3.41
C SER A 173 13.27 -8.42 -3.28
N LEU A 174 11.96 -8.21 -3.44
CA LEU A 174 10.99 -9.29 -3.41
C LEU A 174 11.23 -10.34 -4.49
N ASN A 175 11.58 -9.88 -5.69
CA ASN A 175 11.92 -10.76 -6.81
C ASN A 175 13.14 -11.66 -6.54
N SER A 176 14.08 -11.19 -5.71
CA SER A 176 15.25 -11.96 -5.30
C SER A 176 14.93 -13.02 -4.24
N LEU A 177 13.83 -12.88 -3.48
CA LEU A 177 13.39 -13.85 -2.48
C LEU A 177 12.71 -15.09 -3.06
N ILE A 178 12.31 -15.07 -4.32
CA ILE A 178 11.62 -16.20 -4.97
C ILE A 178 12.51 -16.91 -5.99
N TYR A 179 12.20 -18.18 -6.28
CA TYR A 179 12.77 -18.90 -7.41
C TYR A 179 12.35 -18.27 -8.74
N ASP A 180 13.03 -18.60 -9.83
CA ASP A 180 12.71 -18.05 -11.15
C ASP A 180 11.33 -18.45 -11.65
N ASP A 181 10.80 -19.59 -11.21
CA ASP A 181 9.44 -20.07 -11.43
C ASP A 181 8.49 -19.76 -10.25
N GLY A 182 8.95 -18.98 -9.29
CA GLY A 182 8.20 -18.63 -8.07
C GLY A 182 7.07 -17.62 -8.32
N TYR A 183 6.23 -17.49 -7.31
CA TYR A 183 5.05 -16.62 -7.33
C TYR A 183 5.15 -15.57 -6.23
N ILE A 184 4.54 -14.41 -6.46
CA ILE A 184 4.27 -13.41 -5.43
C ILE A 184 2.79 -13.08 -5.43
N LEU A 185 2.19 -13.08 -4.25
CA LEU A 185 0.86 -12.54 -4.00
C LEU A 185 1.01 -11.14 -3.43
N PHE A 186 0.39 -10.19 -4.09
CA PHE A 186 0.19 -8.84 -3.57
C PHE A 186 -1.27 -8.66 -3.19
N GLU A 187 -1.51 -8.00 -2.07
CA GLU A 187 -2.82 -7.48 -1.68
C GLU A 187 -2.63 -6.03 -1.27
N ILE A 188 -3.44 -5.15 -1.86
CA ILE A 188 -3.38 -3.70 -1.68
C ILE A 188 -4.79 -3.12 -1.66
N PRO A 189 -4.98 -1.90 -1.14
CA PRO A 189 -6.21 -1.14 -1.32
C PRO A 189 -6.44 -0.76 -2.79
N ASP A 190 -7.69 -0.89 -3.26
CA ASP A 190 -8.10 -0.34 -4.55
C ASP A 190 -8.65 1.07 -4.37
N CYS A 191 -7.88 2.05 -4.81
CA CYS A 191 -8.24 3.46 -4.69
C CYS A 191 -9.27 3.93 -5.74
N THR A 192 -9.74 3.07 -6.65
CA THR A 192 -10.63 3.49 -7.76
C THR A 192 -11.93 4.10 -7.24
N ILE A 193 -12.59 3.43 -6.28
CA ILE A 193 -13.88 3.89 -5.74
C ILE A 193 -13.72 5.24 -5.03
N SER A 194 -12.68 5.39 -4.23
CA SER A 194 -12.40 6.64 -3.52
C SER A 194 -12.09 7.79 -4.47
N LEU A 195 -11.33 7.52 -5.54
CA LEU A 195 -11.05 8.52 -6.57
C LEU A 195 -12.32 8.92 -7.34
N ASP A 196 -13.16 7.97 -7.74
CA ASP A 196 -14.41 8.20 -8.48
C ASP A 196 -15.46 8.93 -7.64
N ASN A 197 -15.52 8.64 -6.33
CA ASN A 197 -16.47 9.25 -5.40
C ASN A 197 -15.96 10.54 -4.76
N TYR A 198 -14.74 10.97 -5.10
CA TYR A 198 -14.12 12.17 -4.51
C TYR A 198 -13.98 12.05 -2.98
N ASP A 199 -13.64 10.86 -2.50
CA ASP A 199 -13.37 10.60 -1.10
C ASP A 199 -11.91 10.96 -0.79
N TYR A 200 -11.70 12.04 -0.06
CA TYR A 200 -10.36 12.55 0.27
C TYR A 200 -9.82 11.96 1.57
N THR A 201 -10.64 11.21 2.32
CA THR A 201 -10.21 10.56 3.56
C THR A 201 -9.20 9.44 3.33
N MET A 202 -9.15 8.89 2.11
CA MET A 202 -8.10 7.93 1.74
C MET A 202 -6.69 8.50 1.72
N THR A 203 -6.56 9.85 1.65
CA THR A 203 -5.25 10.50 1.49
C THR A 203 -4.65 10.81 2.84
N TRP A 204 -3.58 10.11 3.17
CA TRP A 204 -2.84 10.30 4.42
C TRP A 204 -1.35 9.98 4.25
N GLU A 205 -0.55 10.34 5.24
CA GLU A 205 0.90 10.35 5.15
C GLU A 205 1.58 8.98 5.09
N GLU A 206 0.89 7.91 5.51
CA GLU A 206 1.46 6.56 5.51
C GLU A 206 1.31 5.86 4.15
N HIS A 207 0.31 6.22 3.33
CA HIS A 207 0.15 5.71 1.98
C HIS A 207 0.91 6.57 0.96
N ILE A 208 2.02 6.04 0.48
CA ILE A 208 2.92 6.76 -0.45
C ILE A 208 2.39 6.74 -1.88
N ILE A 209 1.68 5.66 -2.26
CA ILE A 209 1.12 5.46 -3.59
C ILE A 209 -0.33 5.02 -3.52
N TYR A 210 -1.13 5.51 -4.46
CA TYR A 210 -2.56 5.26 -4.60
C TYR A 210 -2.79 4.53 -5.91
N LEU A 211 -3.20 3.28 -5.81
CA LEU A 211 -3.22 2.35 -6.93
C LEU A 211 -4.66 2.07 -7.39
N THR A 212 -4.84 2.11 -8.69
CA THR A 212 -5.98 1.49 -9.36
C THR A 212 -5.56 0.13 -9.92
N PRO A 213 -6.50 -0.77 -10.26
CA PRO A 213 -6.18 -2.02 -10.92
C PRO A 213 -5.35 -1.85 -12.20
N ASN A 214 -5.59 -0.79 -12.95
CA ASN A 214 -4.89 -0.51 -14.20
C ASN A 214 -3.45 -0.06 -13.95
N THR A 215 -3.23 0.92 -13.07
CA THR A 215 -1.88 1.39 -12.72
C THR A 215 -1.06 0.30 -12.05
N PHE A 216 -1.67 -0.51 -11.17
CA PHE A 216 -0.96 -1.60 -10.49
C PHE A 216 -0.52 -2.70 -11.45
N LYS A 217 -1.42 -3.18 -12.31
CA LYS A 217 -1.08 -4.18 -13.34
C LYS A 217 0.02 -3.68 -14.28
N HIS A 218 -0.04 -2.42 -14.69
CA HIS A 218 0.99 -1.81 -15.53
C HIS A 218 2.34 -1.77 -14.80
N LEU A 219 2.35 -1.35 -13.55
CA LEU A 219 3.54 -1.26 -12.71
C LEU A 219 4.22 -2.64 -12.56
N LEU A 220 3.45 -3.68 -12.21
CA LEU A 220 3.98 -5.03 -12.04
C LEU A 220 4.62 -5.56 -13.33
N ARG A 221 3.97 -5.34 -14.49
CA ARG A 221 4.55 -5.71 -15.79
C ARG A 221 5.84 -4.95 -16.10
N HIS A 222 5.88 -3.64 -15.79
CA HIS A 222 7.06 -2.81 -15.98
C HIS A 222 8.27 -3.35 -15.21
N TYR A 223 8.04 -3.94 -14.04
CA TYR A 223 9.08 -4.57 -13.21
C TYR A 223 9.29 -6.07 -13.52
N GLY A 224 8.79 -6.56 -14.65
CA GLY A 224 9.10 -7.90 -15.15
C GLY A 224 8.28 -9.01 -14.51
N PHE A 225 7.03 -8.72 -14.08
CA PHE A 225 6.10 -9.72 -13.58
C PHE A 225 5.02 -10.03 -14.61
N THR A 226 4.65 -11.31 -14.72
CA THR A 226 3.49 -11.78 -15.46
C THR A 226 2.31 -11.97 -14.49
N LEU A 227 1.16 -11.38 -14.82
CA LEU A 227 -0.07 -11.53 -14.04
C LEU A 227 -0.67 -12.92 -14.27
N ILE A 228 -0.96 -13.62 -13.17
CA ILE A 228 -1.56 -14.96 -13.18
C ILE A 228 -3.01 -14.90 -12.74
N LEU A 229 -3.30 -14.19 -11.64
CA LEU A 229 -4.63 -13.97 -11.10
C LEU A 229 -4.79 -12.50 -10.73
N TYR A 230 -5.96 -11.99 -10.98
CA TYR A 230 -6.44 -10.70 -10.48
C TYR A 230 -7.83 -10.89 -9.90
N HIS A 231 -8.03 -10.39 -8.69
CA HIS A 231 -9.35 -10.45 -8.05
C HIS A 231 -9.57 -9.23 -7.16
N LEU A 232 -10.80 -8.74 -7.14
CA LEU A 232 -11.23 -7.63 -6.30
C LEU A 232 -12.25 -8.14 -5.28
N TYR A 233 -11.97 -7.94 -4.01
CA TYR A 233 -12.89 -8.19 -2.90
C TYR A 233 -13.50 -6.88 -2.45
N PRO A 234 -14.82 -6.67 -2.69
CA PRO A 234 -15.46 -5.41 -2.33
C PRO A 234 -15.71 -5.34 -0.82
N TYR A 235 -15.35 -4.21 -0.23
CA TYR A 235 -15.66 -3.85 1.15
C TYR A 235 -16.24 -2.43 1.20
N PRO A 236 -16.99 -2.07 2.26
CA PRO A 236 -17.73 -0.82 2.31
C PRO A 236 -16.89 0.46 2.15
N HIS A 237 -15.69 0.47 2.71
CA HIS A 237 -14.82 1.66 2.70
C HIS A 237 -13.72 1.55 1.66
N GLU A 238 -13.09 0.38 1.53
CA GLU A 238 -11.93 0.19 0.69
C GLU A 238 -11.87 -1.25 0.20
N SER A 239 -12.00 -1.46 -1.10
CA SER A 239 -11.91 -2.80 -1.69
C SER A 239 -10.49 -3.34 -1.64
N SER A 240 -10.35 -4.63 -1.37
CA SER A 240 -9.05 -5.31 -1.40
C SER A 240 -8.77 -5.82 -2.81
N LEU A 241 -7.69 -5.32 -3.40
CA LEU A 241 -7.19 -5.72 -4.71
C LEU A 241 -6.08 -6.76 -4.54
N VAL A 242 -6.36 -7.97 -4.99
CA VAL A 242 -5.40 -9.09 -4.93
C VAL A 242 -4.85 -9.39 -6.31
N VAL A 243 -3.54 -9.54 -6.40
CA VAL A 243 -2.84 -9.89 -7.64
C VAL A 243 -1.80 -10.98 -7.36
N LEU A 244 -1.95 -12.15 -8.01
CA LEU A 244 -0.92 -13.18 -8.06
C LEU A 244 -0.08 -12.97 -9.31
N VAL A 245 1.22 -12.87 -9.12
CA VAL A 245 2.18 -12.71 -10.23
C VAL A 245 3.22 -13.81 -10.21
N ARG A 246 3.83 -14.01 -11.36
CA ARG A 246 4.99 -14.85 -11.55
C ARG A 246 6.14 -14.03 -12.12
N LYS A 247 7.36 -14.37 -11.78
CA LYS A 247 8.54 -13.77 -12.41
C LYS A 247 8.50 -14.03 -13.91
N ASN A 248 8.70 -13.01 -14.71
CA ASN A 248 8.69 -13.14 -16.17
C ASN A 248 9.97 -13.81 -16.65
N ILE A 249 9.85 -15.01 -17.19
CA ILE A 249 10.96 -15.77 -17.77
C ILE A 249 11.08 -15.50 -19.30
N SER A 250 10.01 -15.03 -19.91
CA SER A 250 9.95 -14.66 -21.33
C SER A 250 9.38 -13.24 -21.45
N ASN A 251 9.88 -12.47 -22.42
CA ASN A 251 9.33 -11.15 -22.78
C ASN A 251 7.88 -11.31 -23.31
N ASP A 252 6.98 -11.74 -22.44
CA ASP A 252 5.56 -11.78 -22.75
C ASP A 252 5.00 -10.36 -22.68
N ASN A 253 5.18 -9.65 -23.81
CA ASN A 253 4.51 -8.41 -24.11
C ASN A 253 3.01 -8.68 -24.38
N SER A 254 2.30 -9.27 -23.42
CA SER A 254 0.84 -9.36 -23.53
C SER A 254 0.32 -7.92 -23.56
N ASN A 255 -0.11 -7.52 -24.76
CA ASN A 255 -0.60 -6.20 -25.10
C ASN A 255 -1.93 -5.90 -24.36
N ASN A 256 -1.83 -5.51 -23.09
CA ASN A 256 -2.90 -4.77 -22.45
C ASN A 256 -2.34 -3.38 -22.15
N PRO A 257 -2.50 -2.42 -23.07
CA PRO A 257 -1.93 -1.09 -22.91
C PRO A 257 -2.50 -0.43 -21.66
N LEU A 258 -1.67 0.34 -20.98
CA LEU A 258 -2.11 1.24 -19.93
C LEU A 258 -3.16 2.20 -20.51
N GLU A 259 -4.33 2.25 -19.91
CA GLU A 259 -5.36 3.26 -20.23
C GLU A 259 -4.95 4.61 -19.62
N LEU A 260 -3.80 5.14 -20.07
CA LEU A 260 -3.16 6.30 -19.47
C LEU A 260 -4.09 7.52 -19.40
N ASP A 261 -4.80 7.81 -20.50
CA ASP A 261 -5.71 8.97 -20.55
C ASP A 261 -6.86 8.86 -19.54
N LYS A 262 -7.31 7.64 -19.25
CA LYS A 262 -8.32 7.39 -18.24
C LYS A 262 -7.75 7.65 -16.83
N GLU A 263 -6.58 7.13 -16.54
CA GLU A 263 -5.92 7.35 -15.25
C GLU A 263 -5.60 8.83 -15.01
N ILE A 264 -5.13 9.55 -16.04
CA ILE A 264 -4.86 10.99 -15.95
C ILE A 264 -6.15 11.75 -15.64
N ARG A 265 -7.23 11.47 -16.38
CA ARG A 265 -8.52 12.12 -16.12
C ARG A 265 -9.06 11.83 -14.73
N LEU A 266 -8.95 10.60 -14.25
CA LEU A 266 -9.39 10.21 -12.91
C LEU A 266 -8.71 11.08 -11.83
N GLY A 267 -7.40 11.25 -11.90
CA GLY A 267 -6.66 12.11 -10.97
C GLY A 267 -7.01 13.60 -11.12
N GLU A 268 -7.18 14.09 -12.35
CA GLU A 268 -7.54 15.50 -12.60
C GLU A 268 -8.96 15.82 -12.10
N ASP A 269 -9.92 14.92 -12.32
CA ASP A 269 -11.30 15.08 -11.85
C ASP A 269 -11.37 15.03 -10.31
N TYR A 270 -10.63 14.12 -9.69
CA TYR A 270 -10.47 14.07 -8.24
C TYR A 270 -9.93 15.41 -7.70
N ALA A 271 -8.85 15.91 -8.25
CA ALA A 271 -8.25 17.19 -7.84
C ALA A 271 -9.19 18.39 -8.03
N LYS A 272 -9.89 18.45 -9.17
CA LYS A 272 -10.83 19.54 -9.49
C LYS A 272 -12.01 19.61 -8.54
N ASN A 273 -12.49 18.47 -8.06
CA ASN A 273 -13.63 18.43 -7.14
C ASN A 273 -13.24 18.75 -5.70
N PHE A 274 -11.98 18.59 -5.30
CA PHE A 274 -11.50 18.94 -3.97
C PHE A 274 -11.82 20.40 -3.59
N SER A 275 -11.48 21.34 -4.45
CA SER A 275 -11.73 22.77 -4.19
C SER A 275 -13.23 23.08 -4.02
N LYS A 276 -14.09 22.40 -4.80
CA LYS A 276 -15.55 22.57 -4.68
C LYS A 276 -16.07 22.03 -3.36
N LEU A 277 -15.65 20.81 -2.97
CA LEU A 277 -16.04 20.21 -1.70
C LEU A 277 -15.56 21.07 -0.53
N LYS A 278 -14.32 21.51 -0.55
CA LYS A 278 -13.75 22.37 0.51
C LYS A 278 -14.59 23.66 0.69
N ILE A 279 -14.97 24.33 -0.39
CA ILE A 279 -15.82 25.52 -0.34
C ILE A 279 -17.20 25.17 0.23
N PHE A 280 -17.80 24.08 -0.24
CA PHE A 280 -19.12 23.63 0.23
C PHE A 280 -19.11 23.34 1.73
N VAL A 281 -18.17 22.51 2.21
CA VAL A 281 -18.06 22.13 3.63
C VAL A 281 -17.73 23.36 4.48
N SER A 282 -16.82 24.22 4.06
CA SER A 282 -16.51 25.47 4.79
C SER A 282 -17.73 26.36 4.95
N ASN A 283 -18.51 26.58 3.89
CA ASN A 283 -19.72 27.37 3.95
C ASN A 283 -20.77 26.72 4.85
N TYR A 284 -20.97 25.41 4.74
CA TYR A 284 -21.88 24.67 5.60
C TYR A 284 -21.51 24.81 7.08
N ILE A 285 -20.24 24.62 7.44
CA ILE A 285 -19.76 24.77 8.83
C ILE A 285 -19.98 26.22 9.32
N LEU A 286 -19.66 27.22 8.50
CA LEU A 286 -19.85 28.63 8.86
C LEU A 286 -21.33 28.97 9.07
N ASP A 287 -22.23 28.40 8.29
CA ASP A 287 -23.67 28.62 8.44
C ASP A 287 -24.24 27.89 9.67
N GLU A 288 -23.79 26.69 9.95
CA GLU A 288 -24.19 25.98 11.19
C GLU A 288 -23.64 26.66 12.45
N ALA A 289 -22.42 27.20 12.41
CA ALA A 289 -21.83 27.94 13.53
C ALA A 289 -22.61 29.19 13.92
N LYS A 290 -23.39 29.78 13.00
CA LYS A 290 -24.32 30.89 13.34
C LYS A 290 -25.53 30.45 14.17
N LYS A 291 -25.85 29.14 14.15
CA LYS A 291 -27.00 28.56 14.82
C LYS A 291 -26.66 28.03 16.21
N GLY A 292 -25.38 27.75 16.49
CA GLY A 292 -24.92 27.21 17.78
C GLY A 292 -23.48 26.72 17.74
N GLU A 293 -23.05 26.10 18.81
CA GLU A 293 -21.76 25.50 18.92
C GLU A 293 -21.67 24.24 18.03
N ILE A 294 -20.52 24.09 17.34
CA ILE A 294 -20.23 22.89 16.55
C ILE A 294 -19.25 22.03 17.34
N THR A 295 -19.58 20.76 17.49
CA THR A 295 -18.71 19.78 18.09
C THR A 295 -18.24 18.79 17.02
N LEU A 296 -16.94 18.64 16.85
CA LEU A 296 -16.35 17.61 16.01
C LEU A 296 -16.17 16.33 16.83
N PHE A 297 -16.75 15.23 16.36
CA PHE A 297 -16.62 13.94 17.01
C PHE A 297 -15.65 13.06 16.22
N GLY A 298 -14.53 12.71 16.86
CA GLY A 298 -13.44 11.91 16.28
C GLY A 298 -12.13 12.68 16.28
N ALA A 299 -11.03 11.95 16.31
CA ALA A 299 -9.66 12.47 16.23
C ALA A 299 -8.76 11.54 15.43
N GLY A 300 -9.35 10.75 14.54
CA GLY A 300 -8.63 9.86 13.64
C GLY A 300 -8.26 10.54 12.32
N GLN A 301 -7.68 9.77 11.43
CA GLN A 301 -7.26 10.15 10.08
C GLN A 301 -8.39 10.87 9.32
N ASP A 302 -9.60 10.31 9.30
CA ASP A 302 -10.75 10.88 8.58
C ASP A 302 -11.11 12.29 9.08
N THR A 303 -10.90 12.54 10.37
CA THR A 303 -11.17 13.85 10.98
C THR A 303 -10.08 14.87 10.59
N CYS A 304 -8.84 14.44 10.41
CA CYS A 304 -7.73 15.32 10.01
C CYS A 304 -7.82 15.74 8.53
N ALA A 305 -8.55 15.00 7.70
CA ALA A 305 -8.73 15.31 6.28
C ALA A 305 -9.70 16.50 6.03
N PHE A 306 -10.46 16.93 7.02
CA PHE A 306 -11.40 18.06 6.99
C PHE A 306 -10.85 19.28 7.70
#